data_d0e38d111fe054ea314a83d3d00bc14e
#
_entry.id   d0e38d111fe054ea314a83d3d00bc14e
#
_cell.length_a   1.000
_cell.length_b   1.000
_cell.length_c   1.000
_cell.angle_alpha   90.00
_cell.angle_beta   90.00
_cell.angle_gamma   90.00
#
_symmetry.space_group_name_H-M   'P 1'
#
loop_
_entity.id
_entity.type
_entity.pdbx_description
1 polymer ?
#
loop_
_entity_poly.entity_id
_entity_poly.type
_entity_poly.pdbx_seq_one_letter_code
_entity_poly.pdbx_strand_id
1 'polypeptide(L)'
;MKIEELKDGDIVVQCIDTGAKSTYTPPVRRKEFIVRVSQDGIKVEDIRGNLFAPDFTEGRWYLQKKRDWTPDEMRSLVGRTVTDEFGTYLITEYRNADGILEAGSKRIGPGDAGSFFGEKHDLVKID
;
A
#
# COMPACT_ATOMS: atom_id res chain seq x y z
N MET A 1 -1.44 -16.52 -6.11
CA MET A 1 -0.40 -16.76 -5.08
C MET A 1 -0.90 -17.79 -4.08
N LYS A 2 -0.02 -18.68 -3.65
CA LYS A 2 -0.37 -19.70 -2.65
C LYS A 2 0.02 -19.25 -1.25
N ILE A 3 -0.72 -19.76 -0.25
CA ILE A 3 -0.50 -19.42 1.17
C ILE A 3 0.94 -19.73 1.59
N GLU A 4 1.52 -20.82 1.09
CA GLU A 4 2.87 -21.25 1.43
C GLU A 4 3.97 -20.28 0.97
N GLU A 5 3.64 -19.39 0.05
CA GLU A 5 4.57 -18.37 -0.45
C GLU A 5 4.67 -17.14 0.46
N LEU A 6 3.79 -17.03 1.47
CA LEU A 6 3.83 -15.94 2.44
C LEU A 6 5.07 -16.04 3.32
N LYS A 7 5.70 -14.90 3.58
CA LYS A 7 6.92 -14.79 4.39
C LYS A 7 6.64 -13.98 5.65
N ASP A 8 7.45 -14.25 6.68
CA ASP A 8 7.39 -13.46 7.92
C ASP A 8 7.59 -11.97 7.61
N GLY A 9 6.72 -11.15 8.16
CA GLY A 9 6.73 -9.71 7.94
C GLY A 9 5.93 -9.22 6.74
N ASP A 10 5.43 -10.10 5.88
CA ASP A 10 4.54 -9.70 4.78
C ASP A 10 3.28 -9.05 5.33
N ILE A 11 2.76 -8.07 4.59
CA ILE A 11 1.49 -7.44 4.93
C ILE A 11 0.41 -8.06 4.05
N VAL A 12 -0.64 -8.56 4.67
CA VAL A 12 -1.79 -9.14 3.99
C VAL A 12 -3.04 -8.33 4.32
N VAL A 13 -3.97 -8.31 3.39
CA VAL A 13 -5.23 -7.58 3.52
C VAL A 13 -6.37 -8.57 3.35
N GLN A 14 -7.29 -8.56 4.31
CA GLN A 14 -8.54 -9.31 4.24
C GLN A 14 -9.66 -8.36 3.85
N CYS A 15 -10.40 -8.70 2.80
CA CYS A 15 -11.58 -7.97 2.35
C CYS A 15 -12.82 -8.84 2.57
N ILE A 16 -13.76 -8.34 3.35
CA ILE A 16 -15.01 -9.04 3.65
C ILE A 16 -16.17 -8.18 3.14
N ASP A 17 -17.04 -8.77 2.33
CA ASP A 17 -18.25 -8.12 1.88
C ASP A 17 -19.24 -8.05 3.06
N THR A 18 -19.65 -6.84 3.41
CA THR A 18 -20.55 -6.61 4.56
C THR A 18 -22.02 -6.78 4.19
N GLY A 19 -22.37 -6.76 2.90
CA GLY A 19 -23.74 -6.73 2.44
C GLY A 19 -24.48 -5.45 2.79
N ALA A 20 -23.78 -4.45 3.30
CA ALA A 20 -24.39 -3.19 3.72
C ALA A 20 -24.86 -2.37 2.53
N LYS A 21 -26.09 -1.84 2.64
CA LYS A 21 -26.68 -0.93 1.65
C LYS A 21 -26.75 0.50 2.19
N SER A 22 -26.19 0.75 3.37
CA SER A 22 -26.15 2.04 4.02
C SER A 22 -25.01 2.90 3.47
N THR A 23 -25.21 4.22 3.39
CA THR A 23 -24.16 5.17 3.07
C THR A 23 -23.13 5.33 4.20
N TYR A 24 -23.44 4.86 5.40
CA TYR A 24 -22.58 4.98 6.58
C TYR A 24 -21.68 3.76 6.80
N THR A 25 -22.05 2.61 6.23
CA THR A 25 -21.27 1.37 6.39
C THR A 25 -20.65 1.02 5.03
N PRO A 26 -19.31 0.86 4.94
CA PRO A 26 -18.66 0.45 3.69
C PRO A 26 -19.20 -0.90 3.22
N PRO A 27 -19.42 -1.09 1.91
CA PRO A 27 -19.84 -2.38 1.35
C PRO A 27 -18.79 -3.47 1.48
N VAL A 28 -17.52 -3.08 1.66
CA VAL A 28 -16.39 -3.99 1.88
C VAL A 28 -15.63 -3.55 3.12
N ARG A 29 -15.45 -4.45 4.05
CA ARG A 29 -14.58 -4.23 5.22
C ARG A 29 -13.18 -4.71 4.88
N ARG A 30 -12.19 -3.85 5.04
CA ARG A 30 -10.79 -4.13 4.79
C ARG A 30 -10.00 -4.09 6.09
N LYS A 31 -9.20 -5.15 6.34
CA LYS A 31 -8.31 -5.22 7.49
C LYS A 31 -6.90 -5.61 7.05
N GLU A 32 -5.92 -4.97 7.62
CA GLU A 32 -4.51 -5.28 7.40
C GLU A 32 -3.94 -6.10 8.55
N PHE A 33 -3.09 -7.06 8.22
CA PHE A 33 -2.40 -7.91 9.18
C PHE A 33 -0.95 -8.11 8.76
N ILE A 34 -0.08 -8.38 9.73
CA ILE A 34 1.30 -8.75 9.48
C ILE A 34 1.43 -10.26 9.61
N VAL A 35 2.02 -10.89 8.60
CA VAL A 35 2.28 -12.33 8.61
C VAL A 35 3.42 -12.65 9.57
N ARG A 36 3.19 -13.63 10.44
CA ARG A 36 4.21 -14.19 11.34
C ARG A 36 4.35 -15.68 11.05
N VAL A 37 5.53 -16.06 10.63
CA VAL A 37 5.84 -17.47 10.33
C VAL A 37 6.67 -18.05 11.46
N SER A 38 6.22 -19.18 12.00
CA SER A 38 6.91 -19.91 13.06
C SER A 38 6.95 -21.39 12.73
N GLN A 39 7.54 -22.20 13.62
CA GLN A 39 7.54 -23.65 13.51
C GLN A 39 6.13 -24.25 13.50
N ASP A 40 5.18 -23.56 14.15
CA ASP A 40 3.78 -23.99 14.25
C ASP A 40 2.95 -23.58 13.02
N GLY A 41 3.56 -22.92 12.04
CA GLY A 41 2.89 -22.49 10.82
C GLY A 41 2.73 -20.99 10.70
N ILE A 42 1.76 -20.56 9.90
CA ILE A 42 1.49 -19.17 9.59
C ILE A 42 0.43 -18.61 10.53
N LYS A 43 0.75 -17.51 11.19
CA LYS A 43 -0.19 -16.71 11.97
C LYS A 43 -0.21 -15.29 11.43
N VAL A 44 -1.22 -14.53 11.79
CA VAL A 44 -1.31 -13.11 11.46
C VAL A 44 -1.46 -12.30 12.72
N GLU A 45 -0.86 -11.11 12.71
CA GLU A 45 -0.88 -10.17 13.81
C GLU A 45 -1.70 -8.94 13.39
N ASP A 46 -2.68 -8.60 14.22
CA ASP A 46 -3.50 -7.41 13.96
C ASP A 46 -2.80 -6.14 14.44
N ILE A 47 -3.45 -4.99 14.23
CA ILE A 47 -2.92 -3.67 14.61
C ILE A 47 -2.68 -3.55 16.13
N ARG A 48 -3.35 -4.38 16.94
CA ARG A 48 -3.20 -4.38 18.40
C ARG A 48 -2.13 -5.33 18.90
N GLY A 49 -1.48 -6.06 18.00
CA GLY A 49 -0.46 -7.04 18.34
C GLY A 49 -1.00 -8.42 18.68
N ASN A 50 -2.30 -8.67 18.48
CA ASN A 50 -2.88 -9.99 18.73
C ASN A 50 -2.54 -10.95 17.60
N LEU A 51 -2.00 -12.12 17.97
CA LEU A 51 -1.69 -13.20 17.04
C LEU A 51 -2.84 -14.20 16.98
N PHE A 52 -3.20 -14.60 15.77
CA PHE A 52 -4.21 -15.65 15.58
C PHE A 52 -3.98 -16.40 14.26
N ALA A 53 -4.55 -17.61 14.18
CA ALA A 53 -4.50 -18.39 12.94
C ALA A 53 -5.50 -17.79 11.94
N PRO A 54 -5.06 -17.39 10.73
CA PRO A 54 -5.97 -16.80 9.76
C PRO A 54 -6.85 -17.86 9.12
N ASP A 55 -8.11 -17.51 8.90
CA ASP A 55 -9.02 -18.30 8.07
C ASP A 55 -9.01 -17.71 6.65
N PHE A 56 -8.21 -18.28 5.77
CA PHE A 56 -8.09 -17.82 4.38
C PHE A 56 -9.33 -18.11 3.53
N THR A 57 -10.30 -18.83 4.05
CA THR A 57 -11.58 -19.06 3.40
C THR A 57 -12.61 -17.99 3.71
N GLU A 58 -12.37 -17.20 4.75
CA GLU A 58 -13.24 -16.09 5.14
C GLU A 58 -12.85 -14.82 4.39
N GLY A 59 -13.71 -14.40 3.45
CA GLY A 59 -13.45 -13.23 2.63
C GLY A 59 -12.39 -13.48 1.56
N ARG A 60 -11.83 -12.39 1.08
CA ARG A 60 -10.77 -12.39 0.06
C ARG A 60 -9.49 -11.87 0.68
N TRP A 61 -8.40 -12.60 0.51
CA TRP A 61 -7.11 -12.24 1.05
C TRP A 61 -6.14 -11.87 -0.05
N TYR A 62 -5.36 -10.82 0.19
CA TYR A 62 -4.38 -10.29 -0.76
C TYR A 62 -3.05 -10.05 -0.07
N LEU A 63 -1.96 -10.36 -0.76
CA LEU A 63 -0.62 -9.89 -0.36
C LEU A 63 -0.46 -8.46 -0.84
N GLN A 64 -0.08 -7.56 0.05
CA GLN A 64 0.21 -6.17 -0.26
C GLN A 64 1.70 -6.02 -0.54
N LYS A 65 2.04 -5.74 -1.80
CA LYS A 65 3.43 -5.49 -2.22
C LYS A 65 3.65 -4.01 -2.44
N LYS A 66 4.65 -3.45 -1.78
CA LYS A 66 5.08 -2.09 -2.04
C LYS A 66 5.70 -2.01 -3.43
N ARG A 67 5.34 -0.98 -4.17
CA ARG A 67 5.92 -0.70 -5.48
C ARG A 67 6.25 0.77 -5.63
N ASP A 68 7.13 1.07 -6.58
CA ASP A 68 7.42 2.45 -6.96
C ASP A 68 6.25 3.05 -7.75
N TRP A 69 6.19 4.35 -7.76
CA TRP A 69 5.26 5.09 -8.59
C TRP A 69 5.60 4.87 -10.07
N THR A 70 4.59 4.65 -10.90
CA THR A 70 4.78 4.51 -12.34
C THR A 70 5.01 5.88 -12.99
N PRO A 71 5.62 5.92 -14.21
CA PRO A 71 5.79 7.18 -14.93
C PRO A 71 4.50 7.97 -15.13
N ASP A 72 3.39 7.30 -15.45
CA ASP A 72 2.10 7.96 -15.64
C ASP A 72 1.57 8.56 -14.34
N GLU A 73 1.72 7.86 -13.23
CA GLU A 73 1.37 8.35 -11.90
C GLU A 73 2.21 9.57 -11.53
N MET A 74 3.52 9.52 -11.81
CA MET A 74 4.42 10.64 -11.56
C MET A 74 4.03 11.87 -12.38
N ARG A 75 3.73 11.69 -13.67
CA ARG A 75 3.29 12.80 -14.53
C ARG A 75 2.01 13.46 -14.03
N SER A 76 1.10 12.68 -13.45
CA SER A 76 -0.17 13.19 -12.92
C SER A 76 0.01 14.14 -11.74
N LEU A 77 1.18 14.12 -11.10
CA LEU A 77 1.48 14.98 -9.96
C LEU A 77 1.94 16.39 -10.35
N VAL A 78 2.27 16.62 -11.62
CA VAL A 78 2.65 17.95 -12.10
C VAL A 78 1.48 18.91 -11.90
N GLY A 79 1.77 20.07 -11.32
CA GLY A 79 0.75 21.07 -10.94
C GLY A 79 0.27 20.93 -9.49
N ARG A 80 0.65 19.86 -8.79
CA ARG A 80 0.37 19.71 -7.36
C ARG A 80 1.49 20.29 -6.52
N THR A 81 1.24 20.50 -5.24
CA THR A 81 2.23 21.00 -4.30
C THR A 81 2.71 19.89 -3.37
N VAL A 82 3.97 19.99 -2.95
CA VAL A 82 4.55 19.18 -1.89
C VAL A 82 4.98 20.08 -0.75
N THR A 83 4.83 19.60 0.46
CA THR A 83 5.22 20.34 1.66
C THR A 83 6.18 19.49 2.50
N ASP A 84 7.24 20.10 2.95
CA ASP A 84 8.17 19.51 3.90
C ASP A 84 8.48 20.49 5.04
N GLU A 85 9.48 20.17 5.85
CA GLU A 85 9.88 21.02 6.98
C GLU A 85 10.43 22.39 6.56
N PHE A 86 10.86 22.54 5.31
CA PHE A 86 11.44 23.78 4.78
C PHE A 86 10.46 24.65 3.99
N GLY A 87 9.29 24.12 3.65
CA GLY A 87 8.27 24.90 2.94
C GLY A 87 7.40 24.10 1.99
N THR A 88 6.70 24.84 1.13
CA THR A 88 5.79 24.30 0.13
C THR A 88 6.33 24.58 -1.26
N TYR A 89 6.36 23.57 -2.13
CA TYR A 89 6.92 23.65 -3.48
C TYR A 89 5.87 23.18 -4.49
N LEU A 90 5.78 23.89 -5.62
CA LEU A 90 4.95 23.46 -6.75
C LEU A 90 5.74 22.49 -7.63
N ILE A 91 5.15 21.36 -7.97
CA ILE A 91 5.73 20.43 -8.93
C ILE A 91 5.52 21.01 -10.34
N THR A 92 6.62 21.34 -11.02
CA THR A 92 6.58 22.04 -12.30
C THR A 92 6.82 21.12 -13.49
N GLU A 93 7.53 20.01 -13.32
CA GLU A 93 7.97 19.18 -14.42
C GLU A 93 8.19 17.73 -14.00
N TYR A 94 7.91 16.80 -14.92
CA TYR A 94 8.35 15.42 -14.84
C TYR A 94 9.40 15.16 -15.93
N ARG A 95 10.60 14.77 -15.52
CA ARG A 95 11.70 14.48 -16.44
C ARG A 95 11.72 13.01 -16.81
N ASN A 96 11.28 12.69 -18.03
CA ASN A 96 11.21 11.32 -18.52
C ASN A 96 12.56 10.59 -18.51
N ALA A 97 13.66 11.31 -18.80
CA ALA A 97 14.99 10.69 -18.87
C ALA A 97 15.42 10.08 -17.53
N ASP A 98 15.10 10.77 -16.44
CA ASP A 98 15.53 10.38 -15.09
C ASP A 98 14.36 9.82 -14.24
N GLY A 99 13.13 9.95 -14.72
CA GLY A 99 11.94 9.57 -13.96
C GLY A 99 11.70 10.43 -12.73
N ILE A 100 12.15 11.69 -12.76
CA ILE A 100 12.16 12.58 -11.59
C ILE A 100 11.19 13.73 -11.76
N LEU A 101 10.46 14.06 -10.69
CA LEU A 101 9.68 15.29 -10.57
C LEU A 101 10.58 16.42 -10.09
N GLU A 102 10.41 17.59 -10.70
CA GLU A 102 11.07 18.82 -10.27
C GLU A 102 10.07 19.72 -9.52
N ALA A 103 10.45 20.15 -8.33
CA ALA A 103 9.65 21.04 -7.49
C ALA A 103 10.58 22.10 -6.91
N GLY A 104 10.89 23.13 -7.70
CA GLY A 104 11.91 24.13 -7.35
C GLY A 104 13.29 23.48 -7.27
N SER A 105 13.89 23.53 -6.08
CA SER A 105 15.20 22.91 -5.83
C SER A 105 15.10 21.42 -5.44
N LYS A 106 13.88 20.91 -5.26
CA LYS A 106 13.67 19.52 -4.87
C LYS A 106 13.53 18.60 -6.08
N ARG A 107 14.04 17.39 -5.92
CA ARG A 107 13.89 16.31 -6.88
C ARG A 107 13.24 15.12 -6.20
N ILE A 108 12.18 14.61 -6.80
CA ILE A 108 11.37 13.54 -6.23
C ILE A 108 11.36 12.37 -7.22
N GLY A 109 12.02 11.28 -6.86
CA GLY A 109 12.01 10.05 -7.64
C GLY A 109 10.81 9.16 -7.32
N PRO A 110 10.61 8.06 -8.09
CA PRO A 110 9.50 7.14 -7.87
C PRO A 110 9.46 6.53 -6.47
N GLY A 111 10.62 6.25 -5.88
CA GLY A 111 10.71 5.75 -4.51
C GLY A 111 10.40 6.81 -3.46
N ASP A 112 10.79 8.07 -3.74
CA ASP A 112 10.61 9.19 -2.81
C ASP A 112 9.17 9.74 -2.83
N ALA A 113 8.43 9.50 -3.90
CA ALA A 113 7.06 9.98 -4.04
C ALA A 113 6.17 9.49 -2.89
N GLY A 114 6.45 8.30 -2.37
CA GLY A 114 5.71 7.74 -1.23
C GLY A 114 5.79 8.60 0.03
N SER A 115 6.87 9.33 0.22
CA SER A 115 7.04 10.20 1.38
C SER A 115 6.12 11.43 1.36
N PHE A 116 5.69 11.85 0.18
CA PHE A 116 4.85 13.05 0.00
C PHE A 116 3.41 12.74 -0.35
N PHE A 117 3.17 11.69 -1.13
CA PHE A 117 1.85 11.38 -1.70
C PHE A 117 1.29 10.04 -1.23
N GLY A 118 1.98 9.37 -0.34
CA GLY A 118 1.61 8.04 0.14
C GLY A 118 2.26 6.91 -0.67
N GLU A 119 2.42 5.79 -0.01
CA GLU A 119 3.01 4.61 -0.63
C GLU A 119 2.03 3.97 -1.63
N LYS A 120 2.58 3.41 -2.69
CA LYS A 120 1.82 2.62 -3.66
C LYS A 120 1.99 1.14 -3.37
N HIS A 121 0.91 0.42 -3.55
CA HIS A 121 0.89 -1.02 -3.31
C HIS A 121 0.14 -1.76 -4.41
N ASP A 122 0.64 -2.93 -4.75
CA ASP A 122 -0.08 -3.90 -5.57
C ASP A 122 -0.68 -4.96 -4.65
N LEU A 123 -1.89 -5.38 -4.95
CA LEU A 123 -2.57 -6.45 -4.23
C LEU A 123 -2.53 -7.72 -5.08
N VAL A 124 -1.90 -8.76 -4.54
CA VAL A 124 -1.81 -10.07 -5.19
C VAL A 124 -2.73 -11.03 -4.46
N LYS A 125 -3.70 -11.59 -5.16
CA LYS A 125 -4.69 -12.48 -4.55
C LYS A 125 -4.04 -13.75 -4.02
N ILE A 126 -4.40 -14.12 -2.80
CA ILE A 126 -4.00 -15.36 -2.13
C ILE A 126 -5.10 -16.38 -2.36
N ASP A 127 -4.71 -17.51 -2.92
CA ASP A 127 -5.65 -18.60 -3.22
C ASP A 127 -5.85 -19.55 -2.03
#